data_552e67a5d6fd4939bffe2cf7b07522d1
#
_entry.id   552e67a5d6fd4939bffe2cf7b07522d1
#
_cell.length_a   1.000
_cell.length_b   1.000
_cell.length_c   1.000
_cell.angle_alpha   90.00
_cell.angle_beta   90.00
_cell.angle_gamma   90.00
#
_symmetry.space_group_name_H-M   'P 1'
#
loop_
_entity.id
_entity.type
_entity.pdbx_description
1 polymer ?
#
loop_
_entity_poly.entity_id
_entity_poly.type
_entity_poly.pdbx_seq_one_letter_code
_entity_poly.pdbx_strand_id
1 'polypeptide(L)'
;MNQKPAVFVTNFNPRFTGVSAITAAVCKIQKSQLDVALVGKPLIGCPSPLNKRKAISLSKKQPTNKPFNIWHVRRNSEMQLAIFARDVLKLPIKIVFTSAAQRRHSAWPRWLISRMDAVIATSEEAASFVPNVVSVIPHGVDLDRFSPSKDQKKAGQKLECPENTAS
;
A
#
# COMPACT_ATOMS: atom_id res chain seq x y z
N MET A 1 -8.79 -10.74 23.32
CA MET A 1 -9.29 -11.63 22.25
C MET A 1 -8.43 -11.39 21.02
N ASN A 2 -7.63 -12.38 20.57
CA ASN A 2 -6.81 -12.26 19.36
C ASN A 2 -7.72 -12.37 18.13
N GLN A 3 -8.28 -11.25 17.72
CA GLN A 3 -9.10 -11.18 16.52
C GLN A 3 -8.20 -11.47 15.31
N LYS A 4 -8.64 -12.32 14.38
CA LYS A 4 -7.87 -12.68 13.19
C LYS A 4 -7.85 -11.52 12.24
N PRO A 5 -6.69 -11.17 11.64
CA PRO A 5 -6.62 -10.11 10.67
C PRO A 5 -7.57 -10.37 9.49
N ALA A 6 -8.38 -9.36 9.16
CA ALA A 6 -9.22 -9.37 7.97
C ALA A 6 -8.49 -8.76 6.76
N VAL A 7 -7.53 -7.86 7.02
CA VAL A 7 -6.77 -7.15 5.99
C VAL A 7 -5.27 -7.34 6.23
N PHE A 8 -4.56 -7.80 5.21
CA PHE A 8 -3.10 -7.95 5.18
C PHE A 8 -2.52 -6.85 4.29
N VAL A 9 -1.91 -5.84 4.90
CA VAL A 9 -1.22 -4.75 4.20
C VAL A 9 0.23 -5.16 3.99
N THR A 10 0.72 -5.14 2.76
CA THR A 10 2.07 -5.61 2.42
C THR A 10 3.08 -4.48 2.32
N ASN A 11 4.31 -4.72 2.78
CA ASN A 11 5.48 -3.86 2.56
C ASN A 11 6.75 -4.71 2.48
N PHE A 12 7.15 -5.12 1.27
CA PHE A 12 8.29 -6.01 1.09
C PHE A 12 9.60 -5.28 0.81
N ASN A 13 9.53 -3.99 0.47
CA ASN A 13 10.74 -3.21 0.21
C ASN A 13 11.49 -2.91 1.52
N PRO A 14 12.79 -3.24 1.62
CA PRO A 14 13.62 -2.89 2.77
C PRO A 14 13.88 -1.38 2.88
N ARG A 15 13.85 -0.66 1.75
CA ARG A 15 14.03 0.79 1.71
C ARG A 15 12.71 1.49 2.00
N PHE A 16 12.76 2.52 2.86
CA PHE A 16 11.62 3.40 3.08
C PHE A 16 11.48 4.35 1.88
N THR A 17 10.34 4.29 1.21
CA THR A 17 10.04 5.06 -0.01
C THR A 17 8.70 5.80 0.15
N GLY A 18 8.34 6.67 -0.79
CA GLY A 18 7.02 7.31 -0.82
C GLY A 18 5.86 6.30 -0.71
N VAL A 19 5.96 5.17 -1.40
CA VAL A 19 4.97 4.07 -1.26
C VAL A 19 4.92 3.53 0.17
N SER A 20 6.06 3.41 0.85
CA SER A 20 6.11 2.96 2.25
C SER A 20 5.48 4.00 3.19
N ALA A 21 5.72 5.29 2.95
CA ALA A 21 5.14 6.39 3.73
C ALA A 21 3.60 6.39 3.62
N ILE A 22 3.08 6.29 2.40
CA ILE A 22 1.63 6.21 2.16
C ILE A 22 1.05 4.94 2.80
N THR A 23 1.75 3.80 2.66
CA THR A 23 1.31 2.55 3.29
C THR A 23 1.21 2.69 4.80
N ALA A 24 2.19 3.36 5.44
CA ALA A 24 2.19 3.63 6.88
C ALA A 24 1.02 4.52 7.29
N ALA A 25 0.77 5.62 6.56
CA ALA A 25 -0.32 6.54 6.83
C ALA A 25 -1.69 5.84 6.76
N VAL A 26 -1.94 5.10 5.68
CA VAL A 26 -3.18 4.34 5.49
C VAL A 26 -3.33 3.26 6.58
N CYS A 27 -2.28 2.50 6.87
CA CYS A 27 -2.29 1.46 7.88
C CYS A 27 -2.58 2.03 9.29
N LYS A 28 -2.02 3.21 9.62
CA LYS A 28 -2.27 3.91 10.89
C LYS A 28 -3.76 4.23 11.09
N ILE A 29 -4.45 4.62 10.02
CA ILE A 29 -5.89 4.92 10.07
C ILE A 29 -6.70 3.61 10.09
N GLN A 30 -6.37 2.67 9.22
CA GLN A 30 -7.13 1.42 9.09
C GLN A 30 -7.11 0.56 10.35
N LYS A 31 -6.01 0.55 11.11
CA LYS A 31 -5.91 -0.27 12.34
C LYS A 31 -6.89 0.13 13.44
N SER A 32 -7.45 1.35 13.42
CA SER A 32 -8.50 1.79 14.36
C SER A 32 -9.89 1.33 13.96
N GLN A 33 -10.08 0.91 12.69
CA GLN A 33 -11.39 0.56 12.13
C GLN A 33 -11.47 -0.92 11.72
N LEU A 34 -10.33 -1.54 11.42
CA LEU A 34 -10.24 -2.88 10.87
C LEU A 34 -9.15 -3.70 11.58
N ASP A 35 -9.33 -5.01 11.59
CA ASP A 35 -8.29 -5.96 12.01
C ASP A 35 -7.21 -6.07 10.95
N VAL A 36 -6.22 -5.19 11.02
CA VAL A 36 -5.12 -5.08 10.05
C VAL A 36 -3.87 -5.78 10.54
N ALA A 37 -3.23 -6.56 9.68
CA ALA A 37 -1.88 -7.06 9.86
C ALA A 37 -0.92 -6.47 8.82
N LEU A 38 0.25 -6.02 9.24
CA LEU A 38 1.34 -5.66 8.34
C LEU A 38 2.14 -6.91 7.98
N VAL A 39 2.50 -7.06 6.70
CA VAL A 39 3.30 -8.20 6.21
C VAL A 39 4.59 -7.70 5.58
N GLY A 40 5.72 -8.18 6.08
CA GLY A 40 7.05 -7.90 5.52
C GLY A 40 7.91 -7.01 6.39
N LYS A 41 8.27 -5.82 5.94
CA LYS A 41 9.16 -4.88 6.65
C LYS A 41 8.36 -3.93 7.56
N PRO A 42 8.90 -3.55 8.72
CA PRO A 42 8.21 -2.68 9.66
C PRO A 42 7.91 -1.30 9.07
N LEU A 43 6.81 -0.71 9.51
CA LEU A 43 6.40 0.65 9.20
C LEU A 43 5.99 1.36 10.49
N ILE A 44 6.36 2.63 10.61
CA ILE A 44 6.07 3.45 11.79
C ILE A 44 4.55 3.58 11.96
N GLY A 45 4.07 3.36 13.17
CA GLY A 45 2.65 3.47 13.50
C GLY A 45 1.77 2.28 13.09
N CYS A 46 2.34 1.29 12.38
CA CYS A 46 1.66 0.05 12.01
C CYS A 46 1.84 -1.04 13.08
N PRO A 47 1.01 -2.10 13.05
CA PRO A 47 1.23 -3.30 13.87
C PRO A 47 2.59 -3.94 13.59
N SER A 48 3.10 -4.72 14.56
CA SER A 48 4.33 -5.51 14.36
C SER A 48 4.19 -6.40 13.11
N PRO A 49 5.20 -6.39 12.21
CA PRO A 49 5.05 -7.06 10.94
C PRO A 49 5.10 -8.58 11.08
N LEU A 50 4.23 -9.24 10.35
CA LEU A 50 4.26 -10.67 10.13
C LEU A 50 5.25 -11.02 9.02
N ASN A 51 5.92 -12.16 9.14
CA ASN A 51 6.64 -12.72 8.01
C ASN A 51 5.65 -13.34 6.99
N LYS A 52 6.10 -13.54 5.75
CA LYS A 52 5.29 -14.05 4.64
C LYS A 52 4.64 -15.42 4.96
N ARG A 53 5.38 -16.34 5.60
CA ARG A 53 4.88 -17.67 5.97
C ARG A 53 3.75 -17.59 6.98
N LYS A 54 3.87 -16.73 7.99
CA LYS A 54 2.83 -16.52 9.00
C LYS A 54 1.58 -15.90 8.40
N ALA A 55 1.74 -14.90 7.51
CA ALA A 55 0.63 -14.28 6.80
C ALA A 55 -0.15 -15.31 5.96
N ILE A 56 0.54 -16.15 5.18
CA ILE A 56 -0.07 -17.24 4.42
C ILE A 56 -0.80 -18.22 5.35
N SER A 57 -0.18 -18.61 6.48
CA SER A 57 -0.79 -19.52 7.44
C SER A 57 -2.08 -18.95 8.05
N LEU A 58 -2.10 -17.67 8.40
CA LEU A 58 -3.29 -17.01 8.93
C LEU A 58 -4.38 -16.85 7.86
N SER A 59 -4.01 -16.64 6.60
CA SER A 59 -4.95 -16.50 5.48
C SER A 59 -5.63 -17.82 5.06
N LYS A 60 -5.22 -18.97 5.59
CA LYS A 60 -5.91 -20.26 5.37
C LYS A 60 -7.32 -20.28 5.96
N LYS A 61 -7.57 -19.49 6.97
CA LYS A 61 -8.86 -19.42 7.65
C LYS A 61 -9.50 -18.07 7.35
N GLN A 62 -10.77 -18.09 7.01
CA GLN A 62 -11.56 -16.89 6.82
C GLN A 62 -11.64 -16.06 8.11
N PRO A 63 -11.73 -14.72 8.02
CA PRO A 63 -12.04 -13.87 9.17
C PRO A 63 -13.45 -14.15 9.69
N THR A 64 -13.71 -13.76 10.93
CA THR A 64 -15.05 -13.86 11.50
C THR A 64 -16.02 -13.00 10.67
N ASN A 65 -17.14 -13.59 10.24
CA ASN A 65 -18.21 -12.94 9.47
C ASN A 65 -17.78 -12.38 8.09
N LYS A 66 -16.70 -12.90 7.50
CA LYS A 66 -16.25 -12.50 6.15
C LYS A 66 -15.88 -13.74 5.33
N PRO A 67 -16.24 -13.81 4.04
CA PRO A 67 -15.96 -14.99 3.20
C PRO A 67 -14.51 -15.07 2.72
N PHE A 68 -13.71 -14.03 2.90
CA PHE A 68 -12.31 -13.97 2.45
C PHE A 68 -11.50 -12.95 3.26
N ASN A 69 -10.18 -13.08 3.21
CA ASN A 69 -9.23 -12.09 3.67
C ASN A 69 -8.87 -11.15 2.52
N ILE A 70 -8.51 -9.90 2.82
CA ILE A 70 -8.03 -8.93 1.81
C ILE A 70 -6.51 -8.83 1.90
N TRP A 71 -5.82 -8.99 0.76
CA TRP A 71 -4.41 -8.67 0.63
C TRP A 71 -4.27 -7.37 -0.14
N HIS A 72 -3.83 -6.31 0.54
CA HIS A 72 -3.63 -5.00 -0.04
C HIS A 72 -2.18 -4.83 -0.46
N VAL A 73 -1.94 -4.83 -1.77
CA VAL A 73 -0.61 -4.84 -2.41
C VAL A 73 -0.34 -3.56 -3.20
N ARG A 74 0.94 -3.19 -3.36
CA ARG A 74 1.34 -1.98 -4.07
C ARG A 74 2.55 -2.18 -4.99
N ARG A 75 3.18 -3.35 -4.96
CA ARG A 75 4.40 -3.64 -5.74
C ARG A 75 4.31 -5.00 -6.42
N ASN A 76 5.08 -5.18 -7.49
CA ASN A 76 5.09 -6.43 -8.27
C ASN A 76 5.38 -7.67 -7.39
N SER A 77 6.38 -7.61 -6.52
CA SER A 77 6.73 -8.74 -5.63
C SER A 77 5.62 -9.09 -4.63
N GLU A 78 4.83 -8.11 -4.25
CA GLU A 78 3.67 -8.28 -3.37
C GLU A 78 2.51 -8.92 -4.13
N MET A 79 2.23 -8.43 -5.36
CA MET A 79 1.24 -9.02 -6.27
C MET A 79 1.56 -10.49 -6.57
N GLN A 80 2.83 -10.81 -6.88
CA GLN A 80 3.26 -12.19 -7.16
C GLN A 80 2.97 -13.13 -6.00
N LEU A 81 3.32 -12.74 -4.76
CA LEU A 81 3.05 -13.58 -3.60
C LEU A 81 1.55 -13.73 -3.34
N ALA A 82 0.78 -12.66 -3.50
CA ALA A 82 -0.66 -12.69 -3.30
C ALA A 82 -1.36 -13.57 -4.36
N ILE A 83 -0.97 -13.46 -5.64
CA ILE A 83 -1.45 -14.33 -6.72
C ILE A 83 -1.10 -15.80 -6.42
N PHE A 84 0.14 -16.08 -6.03
CA PHE A 84 0.55 -17.43 -5.65
C PHE A 84 -0.31 -17.97 -4.50
N ALA A 85 -0.54 -17.17 -3.46
CA ALA A 85 -1.36 -17.56 -2.32
C ALA A 85 -2.82 -17.85 -2.72
N ARG A 86 -3.42 -17.04 -3.60
CA ARG A 86 -4.80 -17.22 -4.07
C ARG A 86 -4.92 -18.35 -5.08
N ASP A 87 -4.10 -18.33 -6.14
CA ASP A 87 -4.33 -19.16 -7.32
C ASP A 87 -3.67 -20.55 -7.20
N VAL A 88 -2.52 -20.65 -6.52
CA VAL A 88 -1.80 -21.91 -6.32
C VAL A 88 -2.17 -22.56 -4.99
N LEU A 89 -2.08 -21.83 -3.87
CA LEU A 89 -2.42 -22.38 -2.55
C LEU A 89 -3.93 -22.38 -2.27
N LYS A 90 -4.75 -21.82 -3.19
CA LYS A 90 -6.22 -21.78 -3.10
C LYS A 90 -6.73 -21.16 -1.80
N LEU A 91 -6.04 -20.16 -1.29
CA LEU A 91 -6.45 -19.48 -0.07
C LEU A 91 -7.67 -18.58 -0.32
N PRO A 92 -8.58 -18.45 0.66
CA PRO A 92 -9.76 -17.58 0.57
C PRO A 92 -9.35 -16.11 0.74
N ILE A 93 -8.70 -15.56 -0.29
CA ILE A 93 -8.24 -14.17 -0.29
C ILE A 93 -8.71 -13.42 -1.53
N LYS A 94 -8.90 -12.12 -1.38
CA LYS A 94 -9.09 -11.14 -2.46
C LYS A 94 -7.90 -10.19 -2.47
N ILE A 95 -7.45 -9.82 -3.66
CA ILE A 95 -6.24 -9.00 -3.84
C ILE A 95 -6.66 -7.62 -4.32
N VAL A 96 -6.37 -6.61 -3.49
CA VAL A 96 -6.58 -5.19 -3.83
C VAL A 96 -5.23 -4.57 -4.14
N PHE A 97 -5.12 -3.92 -5.28
CA PHE A 97 -3.91 -3.20 -5.69
C PHE A 97 -4.15 -1.70 -5.69
N THR A 98 -3.23 -0.92 -5.12
CA THR A 98 -3.24 0.55 -5.27
C THR A 98 -2.20 0.96 -6.30
N SER A 99 -2.67 1.62 -7.36
CA SER A 99 -1.87 2.15 -8.46
C SER A 99 -1.67 3.66 -8.32
N ALA A 100 -0.40 4.07 -8.34
CA ALA A 100 0.02 5.46 -8.49
C ALA A 100 0.80 5.61 -9.82
N ALA A 101 0.29 5.01 -10.90
CA ALA A 101 0.96 4.99 -12.18
C ALA A 101 1.03 6.39 -12.79
N GLN A 102 2.20 6.80 -13.26
CA GLN A 102 2.44 8.02 -14.02
C GLN A 102 2.63 7.74 -15.52
N ARG A 103 2.62 6.47 -15.90
CA ARG A 103 2.79 6.00 -17.28
C ARG A 103 2.29 4.57 -17.43
N ARG A 104 2.07 4.16 -18.67
CA ARG A 104 1.65 2.80 -18.98
C ARG A 104 2.73 1.79 -18.54
N HIS A 105 2.30 0.76 -17.82
CA HIS A 105 3.15 -0.32 -17.37
C HIS A 105 3.63 -1.20 -18.55
N SER A 106 4.80 -1.82 -18.41
CA SER A 106 5.28 -2.88 -19.32
C SER A 106 4.40 -4.14 -19.20
N ALA A 107 4.61 -5.11 -20.08
CA ALA A 107 3.75 -6.30 -20.18
C ALA A 107 3.62 -7.09 -18.88
N TRP A 108 4.73 -7.31 -18.15
CA TRP A 108 4.71 -8.10 -16.93
C TRP A 108 3.90 -7.46 -15.77
N PRO A 109 4.13 -6.20 -15.37
CA PRO A 109 3.26 -5.55 -14.38
C PRO A 109 1.80 -5.49 -14.83
N ARG A 110 1.52 -5.25 -16.11
CA ARG A 110 0.14 -5.26 -16.63
C ARG A 110 -0.54 -6.60 -16.44
N TRP A 111 0.16 -7.70 -16.71
CA TRP A 111 -0.36 -9.04 -16.45
C TRP A 111 -0.63 -9.27 -14.97
N LEU A 112 0.28 -8.85 -14.07
CA LEU A 112 0.03 -8.94 -12.63
C LEU A 112 -1.22 -8.14 -12.22
N ILE A 113 -1.35 -6.91 -12.70
CA ILE A 113 -2.48 -6.03 -12.37
C ILE A 113 -3.81 -6.62 -12.90
N SER A 114 -3.82 -7.23 -14.08
CA SER A 114 -5.03 -7.86 -14.62
C SER A 114 -5.54 -9.04 -13.77
N ARG A 115 -4.71 -9.57 -12.87
CA ARG A 115 -5.06 -10.66 -11.93
C ARG A 115 -5.59 -10.14 -10.59
N MET A 116 -5.65 -8.82 -10.38
CA MET A 116 -6.16 -8.23 -9.14
C MET A 116 -7.70 -8.30 -9.12
N ASP A 117 -8.26 -8.53 -7.93
CA ASP A 117 -9.72 -8.54 -7.76
C ASP A 117 -10.30 -7.12 -7.77
N ALA A 118 -9.52 -6.14 -7.32
CA ALA A 118 -9.86 -4.72 -7.37
C ALA A 118 -8.61 -3.85 -7.47
N VAL A 119 -8.73 -2.73 -8.16
CA VAL A 119 -7.68 -1.71 -8.27
C VAL A 119 -8.20 -0.38 -7.76
N ILE A 120 -7.44 0.27 -6.90
CA ILE A 120 -7.64 1.64 -6.46
C ILE A 120 -6.60 2.50 -7.17
N ALA A 121 -7.02 3.51 -7.90
CA ALA A 121 -6.11 4.48 -8.51
C ALA A 121 -5.97 5.72 -7.64
N THR A 122 -4.81 6.38 -7.67
CA THR A 122 -4.55 7.59 -6.87
C THR A 122 -4.85 8.89 -7.63
N SER A 123 -5.18 8.80 -8.90
CA SER A 123 -5.65 9.90 -9.75
C SER A 123 -6.41 9.33 -10.95
N GLU A 124 -7.17 10.18 -11.64
CA GLU A 124 -7.85 9.81 -12.89
C GLU A 124 -6.84 9.40 -13.96
N GLU A 125 -5.70 10.08 -14.02
CA GLU A 125 -4.61 9.72 -14.93
C GLU A 125 -4.08 8.32 -14.60
N ALA A 126 -3.81 8.01 -13.33
CA ALA A 126 -3.37 6.68 -12.91
C ALA A 126 -4.42 5.60 -13.24
N ALA A 127 -5.70 5.93 -13.17
CA ALA A 127 -6.79 5.03 -13.54
C ALA A 127 -6.78 4.67 -15.03
N SER A 128 -6.42 5.61 -15.90
CA SER A 128 -6.35 5.37 -17.36
C SER A 128 -5.31 4.33 -17.78
N PHE A 129 -4.31 4.04 -16.92
CA PHE A 129 -3.23 3.11 -17.21
C PHE A 129 -3.45 1.70 -16.70
N VAL A 130 -4.51 1.43 -15.94
CA VAL A 130 -4.76 0.15 -15.27
C VAL A 130 -6.19 -0.33 -15.45
N PRO A 131 -6.42 -1.64 -15.56
CA PRO A 131 -7.78 -2.20 -15.65
C PRO A 131 -8.43 -2.33 -14.25
N ASN A 132 -9.74 -2.61 -14.24
CA ASN A 132 -10.52 -2.99 -13.05
C ASN A 132 -10.47 -1.97 -11.91
N VAL A 133 -10.40 -0.68 -12.24
CA VAL A 133 -10.44 0.39 -11.25
C VAL A 133 -11.83 0.47 -10.64
N VAL A 134 -11.91 0.27 -9.34
CA VAL A 134 -13.15 0.34 -8.57
C VAL A 134 -13.35 1.70 -7.91
N SER A 135 -12.25 2.44 -7.71
CA SER A 135 -12.30 3.78 -7.11
C SER A 135 -11.03 4.57 -7.41
N VAL A 136 -11.19 5.88 -7.52
CA VAL A 136 -10.08 6.84 -7.56
C VAL A 136 -10.04 7.54 -6.21
N ILE A 137 -8.94 7.34 -5.47
CA ILE A 137 -8.75 7.90 -4.13
C ILE A 137 -7.42 8.65 -4.11
N PRO A 138 -7.42 9.98 -4.17
CA PRO A 138 -6.21 10.79 -4.09
C PRO A 138 -5.44 10.55 -2.78
N HIS A 139 -4.14 10.78 -2.84
CA HIS A 139 -3.32 10.71 -1.64
C HIS A 139 -3.74 11.80 -0.64
N GLY A 140 -4.04 11.40 0.58
CA GLY A 140 -4.21 12.33 1.69
C GLY A 140 -2.87 12.92 2.14
N VAL A 141 -2.90 14.15 2.64
CA VAL A 141 -1.78 14.82 3.29
C VAL A 141 -1.99 14.78 4.80
N ASP A 142 -0.95 14.43 5.54
CA ASP A 142 -0.95 14.50 7.00
C ASP A 142 -0.84 15.98 7.42
N LEU A 143 -1.99 16.59 7.76
CA LEU A 143 -2.08 18.02 8.11
C LEU A 143 -1.41 18.34 9.45
N ASP A 144 -1.24 17.37 10.33
CA ASP A 144 -0.52 17.56 11.60
C ASP A 144 1.00 17.73 11.34
N ARG A 145 1.49 17.06 10.30
CA ARG A 145 2.89 17.10 9.90
C ARG A 145 3.19 18.18 8.86
N PHE A 146 2.24 18.45 7.97
CA PHE A 146 2.39 19.39 6.84
C PHE A 146 1.37 20.51 6.96
N SER A 147 1.52 21.39 7.95
CA SER A 147 0.75 22.62 8.07
C SER A 147 1.46 23.76 7.31
N PRO A 148 0.70 24.65 6.66
CA PRO A 148 1.28 25.86 6.07
C PRO A 148 2.03 26.67 7.14
N SER A 149 3.26 27.11 6.82
CA SER A 149 3.99 28.00 7.72
C SER A 149 3.22 29.31 7.87
N LYS A 150 3.02 29.75 9.13
CA LYS A 150 2.42 31.08 9.42
C LYS A 150 3.25 32.24 8.86
N ASP A 151 4.52 31.99 8.56
CA ASP A 151 5.45 32.96 7.98
C ASP A 151 6.07 32.38 6.70
N GLN A 152 5.37 32.58 5.58
CA GLN A 152 5.78 32.08 4.25
C GLN A 152 7.15 32.63 3.82
N LYS A 153 7.53 33.85 4.24
CA LYS A 153 8.82 34.44 3.90
C LYS A 153 10.00 33.75 4.55
N LYS A 154 9.85 33.32 5.83
CA LYS A 154 10.86 32.52 6.54
C LYS A 154 10.95 31.08 6.05
N ALA A 155 9.85 30.51 5.55
CA ALA A 155 9.86 29.17 4.97
C ALA A 155 10.62 29.13 3.64
N GLY A 156 10.52 30.18 2.80
CA GLY A 156 11.27 30.31 1.56
C GLY A 156 12.78 30.42 1.77
N GLN A 157 13.22 31.20 2.77
CA GLN A 157 14.65 31.36 3.08
C GLN A 157 15.34 30.07 3.58
N LYS A 158 14.60 29.12 4.16
CA LYS A 158 15.14 27.81 4.56
C LYS A 158 15.31 26.82 3.39
N LEU A 159 14.78 27.14 2.22
CA LEU A 159 14.81 26.29 1.01
C LEU A 159 15.80 26.81 -0.06
N GLU A 160 16.56 27.87 0.23
CA GLU A 160 17.67 28.26 -0.63
C GLU A 160 18.72 27.14 -0.57
N CYS A 161 18.73 26.32 -1.61
CA CYS A 161 19.84 25.41 -1.87
C CYS A 161 21.12 26.23 -1.99
N PRO A 162 22.24 25.83 -1.35
CA PRO A 162 23.52 26.47 -1.59
C PRO A 162 23.81 26.38 -3.09
N GLU A 163 24.05 27.53 -3.70
CA GLU A 163 24.47 27.60 -5.09
C GLU A 163 25.69 26.71 -5.28
N ASN A 164 25.59 25.83 -6.25
CA ASN A 164 26.64 24.90 -6.64
C ASN A 164 27.75 25.74 -7.30
N THR A 165 28.71 26.18 -6.53
CA THR A 165 29.97 26.72 -7.06
C THR A 165 30.75 25.54 -7.66
N ALA A 166 30.43 25.22 -8.92
CA ALA A 166 31.31 24.45 -9.79
C ALA A 166 32.36 25.43 -10.37
N SER A 167 33.60 25.29 -9.90
CA SER A 167 34.80 25.77 -10.58
C SER A 167 35.48 24.64 -11.29
#